data_f7aef5816207a8af5525fafe918bf15c
#
_entry.id   f7aef5816207a8af5525fafe918bf15c
#
_cell.length_a   1.000
_cell.length_b   1.000
_cell.length_c   1.000
_cell.angle_alpha   90.00
_cell.angle_beta   90.00
_cell.angle_gamma   90.00
#
_symmetry.space_group_name_H-M   'P 1'
#
loop_
_entity.id
_entity.type
_entity.pdbx_description
1 polymer ?
#
loop_
_entity_poly.entity_id
_entity_poly.type
_entity_poly.pdbx_seq_one_letter_code
_entity_poly.pdbx_strand_id
1 'polypeptide(L)'
;MRLIDADALKERIGKICDDSKEGYERSDFVQSNMVMMAEGLKNALFTEIDNEPTAQTWVSCEKELPEMKATCDDSFFKVYRSEPVVVQTKRGEVFLAVCKKTECKDNRRWDSVDWYTSGTGGRKMKVMSKVVAWMPKPEPWKGETK
;
A
#
# COMPACT_ATOMS: atom_id res chain seq x y z
N MET A 1 -4.72 16.63 3.83
CA MET A 1 -4.79 15.67 4.94
C MET A 1 -3.47 14.92 4.98
N ARG A 2 -2.68 15.00 6.07
CA ARG A 2 -1.45 14.22 6.19
C ARG A 2 -1.85 12.78 6.50
N LEU A 3 -1.51 11.86 5.61
CA LEU A 3 -1.63 10.42 5.87
C LEU A 3 -0.70 10.09 7.04
N ILE A 4 -1.26 9.60 8.13
CA ILE A 4 -0.48 9.18 9.30
C ILE A 4 0.00 7.77 9.01
N ASP A 5 1.31 7.57 9.11
CA ASP A 5 1.90 6.24 9.06
C ASP A 5 1.50 5.49 10.35
N ALA A 6 0.66 4.46 10.21
CA ALA A 6 0.12 3.70 11.34
C ALA A 6 1.22 3.01 12.15
N ASP A 7 2.29 2.52 11.50
CA ASP A 7 3.39 1.85 12.17
C ASP A 7 4.23 2.84 12.98
N ALA A 8 4.53 4.01 12.41
CA ALA A 8 5.21 5.09 13.12
C ALA A 8 4.39 5.62 14.30
N LEU A 9 3.05 5.66 14.17
CA LEU A 9 2.16 6.07 15.26
C LEU A 9 2.16 5.02 16.39
N LYS A 10 2.09 3.74 16.08
CA LYS A 10 2.18 2.64 17.05
C LYS A 10 3.50 2.65 17.81
N GLU A 11 4.61 2.83 17.11
CA GLU A 11 5.93 2.93 17.74
C GLU A 11 6.00 4.07 18.74
N ARG A 12 5.49 5.25 18.38
CA ARG A 12 5.44 6.42 19.27
C ARG A 12 4.55 6.19 20.49
N ILE A 13 3.35 5.63 20.31
CA ILE A 13 2.44 5.30 21.40
C ILE A 13 3.09 4.25 22.32
N GLY A 14 3.71 3.22 21.75
CA GLY A 14 4.44 2.21 22.51
C GLY A 14 5.49 2.83 23.43
N LYS A 15 6.34 3.68 22.87
CA LYS A 15 7.41 4.36 23.61
C LYS A 15 6.87 5.24 24.73
N ILE A 16 5.82 6.04 24.48
CA ILE A 16 5.19 6.88 25.52
C ILE A 16 4.65 6.02 26.67
N CYS A 17 4.02 4.88 26.37
CA CYS A 17 3.50 3.98 27.40
C CYS A 17 4.62 3.33 28.22
N ASP A 18 5.73 2.95 27.57
CA ASP A 18 6.86 2.32 28.24
C ASP A 18 7.65 3.32 29.10
N ASP A 19 7.89 4.54 28.60
CA ASP A 19 8.49 5.65 29.37
C ASP A 19 7.62 6.00 30.62
N SER A 20 6.30 5.91 30.48
CA SER A 20 5.37 6.14 31.60
C SER A 20 5.46 5.03 32.64
N LYS A 21 5.73 3.78 32.29
CA LYS A 21 5.91 2.66 33.22
C LYS A 21 7.16 2.83 34.07
N GLU A 22 8.29 3.23 33.49
CA GLU A 22 9.55 3.41 34.24
C GLU A 22 9.43 4.45 35.35
N GLY A 23 8.58 5.45 35.18
CA GLY A 23 8.30 6.47 36.18
C GLY A 23 7.49 5.97 37.38
N TYR A 24 6.75 4.87 37.26
CA TYR A 24 5.77 4.37 38.21
C TYR A 24 6.22 3.16 39.06
N GLU A 25 7.34 2.53 38.77
CA GLU A 25 7.81 1.31 39.44
C GLU A 25 8.14 1.47 40.94
N ARG A 26 7.89 2.62 41.55
CA ARG A 26 8.35 2.95 42.93
C ARG A 26 7.32 2.85 44.03
N SER A 27 6.08 2.49 43.85
CA SER A 27 5.14 2.30 44.96
C SER A 27 4.03 1.28 44.65
N ASP A 28 3.78 0.49 45.71
CA ASP A 28 2.93 -0.70 45.75
C ASP A 28 1.49 -0.57 45.24
N PHE A 29 0.85 -1.67 45.00
CA PHE A 29 -0.57 -2.02 44.78
C PHE A 29 -1.47 -1.07 43.92
N VAL A 30 -1.50 0.22 44.15
CA VAL A 30 -2.29 1.18 43.32
C VAL A 30 -1.75 1.27 41.93
N GLN A 31 -0.48 1.06 41.76
CA GLN A 31 0.23 1.11 40.48
C GLN A 31 0.03 -0.10 39.60
N SER A 32 -0.13 -1.30 40.18
CA SER A 32 -0.44 -2.50 39.42
C SER A 32 -1.73 -2.33 38.60
N ASN A 33 -2.74 -1.69 39.19
CA ASN A 33 -3.99 -1.40 38.51
C ASN A 33 -3.84 -0.31 37.43
N MET A 34 -3.02 0.71 37.67
CA MET A 34 -2.75 1.76 36.67
C MET A 34 -1.94 1.22 35.50
N VAL A 35 -0.96 0.34 35.72
CA VAL A 35 -0.19 -0.33 34.67
C VAL A 35 -1.10 -1.22 33.83
N MET A 36 -1.98 -2.01 34.47
CA MET A 36 -2.95 -2.85 33.74
C MET A 36 -3.94 -2.00 32.92
N MET A 37 -4.39 -0.86 33.43
CA MET A 37 -5.25 0.06 32.67
C MET A 37 -4.50 0.69 31.49
N ALA A 38 -3.25 1.07 31.68
CA ALA A 38 -2.42 1.64 30.60
C ALA A 38 -2.15 0.60 29.49
N GLU A 39 -1.90 -0.66 29.83
CA GLU A 39 -1.76 -1.74 28.85
C GLU A 39 -3.07 -2.05 28.14
N GLY A 40 -4.18 -2.05 28.85
CA GLY A 40 -5.51 -2.21 28.25
C GLY A 40 -5.82 -1.11 27.23
N LEU A 41 -5.53 0.14 27.56
CA LEU A 41 -5.69 1.30 26.67
C LEU A 41 -4.75 1.22 25.47
N LYS A 42 -3.48 0.84 25.67
CA LYS A 42 -2.51 0.62 24.58
C LYS A 42 -3.02 -0.42 23.59
N ASN A 43 -3.49 -1.57 24.10
CA ASN A 43 -3.99 -2.65 23.25
C ASN A 43 -5.27 -2.24 22.50
N ALA A 44 -6.19 -1.52 23.15
CA ALA A 44 -7.40 -1.00 22.52
C ALA A 44 -7.05 -0.02 21.38
N LEU A 45 -6.13 0.93 21.63
CA LEU A 45 -5.67 1.88 20.62
C LEU A 45 -4.97 1.18 19.43
N PHE A 46 -4.17 0.15 19.70
CA PHE A 46 -3.52 -0.61 18.63
C PHE A 46 -4.53 -1.36 17.78
N THR A 47 -5.57 -1.93 18.41
CA THR A 47 -6.66 -2.60 17.70
C THR A 47 -7.43 -1.61 16.82
N GLU A 48 -7.69 -0.40 17.29
CA GLU A 48 -8.33 0.64 16.48
C GLU A 48 -7.45 1.07 15.30
N ILE A 49 -6.14 1.28 15.53
CA ILE A 49 -5.19 1.63 14.46
C ILE A 49 -5.11 0.52 13.39
N ASP A 50 -5.19 -0.75 13.79
CA ASP A 50 -5.19 -1.88 12.85
C ASP A 50 -6.50 -2.02 12.08
N ASN A 51 -7.61 -1.56 12.64
CA ASN A 51 -8.91 -1.54 11.98
C ASN A 51 -9.17 -0.29 11.14
N GLU A 52 -8.36 0.77 11.32
CA GLU A 52 -8.40 1.92 10.43
C GLU A 52 -8.01 1.50 9.02
N PRO A 53 -8.75 1.94 7.98
CA PRO A 53 -8.39 1.64 6.61
C PRO A 53 -6.96 2.15 6.37
N THR A 54 -6.04 1.23 6.20
CA THR A 54 -4.63 1.49 5.97
C THR A 54 -4.50 2.53 4.86
N ALA A 55 -3.90 3.65 5.17
CA ALA A 55 -3.56 4.65 4.18
C ALA A 55 -2.79 3.93 3.06
N GLN A 56 -3.37 3.90 1.86
CA GLN A 56 -2.76 3.21 0.73
C GLN A 56 -1.39 3.82 0.48
N THR A 57 -0.35 3.05 0.76
CA THR A 57 1.02 3.49 0.59
C THR A 57 1.47 3.31 -0.86
N TRP A 58 2.22 4.28 -1.36
CA TRP A 58 2.87 4.18 -2.65
C TRP A 58 3.97 3.11 -2.63
N VAL A 59 3.93 2.21 -3.59
CA VAL A 59 4.94 1.17 -3.79
C VAL A 59 5.85 1.61 -4.94
N SER A 60 7.15 1.61 -4.72
CA SER A 60 8.12 1.91 -5.79
C SER A 60 8.13 0.80 -6.84
N CYS A 61 8.03 1.17 -8.12
CA CYS A 61 8.13 0.23 -9.24
C CYS A 61 9.51 -0.47 -9.34
N GLU A 62 10.53 0.07 -8.69
CA GLU A 62 11.86 -0.54 -8.64
C GLU A 62 11.94 -1.66 -7.60
N LYS A 63 11.09 -1.62 -6.58
CA LYS A 63 11.01 -2.67 -5.56
C LYS A 63 10.05 -3.77 -5.95
N GLU A 64 8.86 -3.39 -6.41
CA GLU A 64 7.79 -4.33 -6.69
C GLU A 64 6.86 -3.79 -7.76
N LEU A 65 6.41 -4.68 -8.66
CA LEU A 65 5.36 -4.41 -9.65
C LEU A 65 4.00 -4.88 -9.10
N PRO A 66 2.88 -4.31 -9.57
CA PRO A 66 1.56 -4.78 -9.16
C PRO A 66 1.35 -6.25 -9.55
N GLU A 67 0.53 -6.96 -8.78
CA GLU A 67 0.15 -8.33 -9.09
C GLU A 67 -0.38 -8.44 -10.50
N MET A 68 0.13 -9.40 -11.26
CA MET A 68 -0.19 -9.57 -12.68
C MET A 68 -0.73 -10.97 -12.94
N LYS A 69 -1.77 -11.05 -13.76
CA LYS A 69 -2.35 -12.32 -14.26
C LYS A 69 -1.91 -12.57 -15.68
N ALA A 70 -1.60 -13.81 -16.02
CA ALA A 70 -1.32 -14.21 -17.40
C ALA A 70 -2.60 -14.02 -18.23
N THR A 71 -2.49 -13.24 -19.32
CA THR A 71 -3.62 -12.96 -20.24
C THR A 71 -3.45 -13.61 -21.59
N CYS A 72 -2.22 -13.93 -21.97
CA CYS A 72 -1.92 -14.62 -23.22
C CYS A 72 -0.68 -15.48 -23.00
N ASP A 73 -0.74 -16.72 -23.48
CA ASP A 73 0.39 -17.66 -23.49
C ASP A 73 0.46 -18.26 -24.90
N ASP A 74 1.23 -17.62 -25.77
CA ASP A 74 1.47 -18.03 -27.15
C ASP A 74 2.81 -18.77 -27.26
N SER A 75 3.08 -19.37 -28.41
CA SER A 75 4.34 -20.11 -28.68
C SER A 75 5.59 -19.26 -28.50
N PHE A 76 5.49 -17.93 -28.70
CA PHE A 76 6.61 -17.01 -28.68
C PHE A 76 6.61 -16.07 -27.47
N PHE A 77 5.42 -15.73 -26.92
CA PHE A 77 5.30 -14.71 -25.88
C PHE A 77 4.37 -15.16 -24.77
N LYS A 78 4.68 -14.76 -23.55
CA LYS A 78 3.78 -14.79 -22.43
C LYS A 78 3.50 -13.37 -21.96
N VAL A 79 2.23 -13.01 -21.91
CA VAL A 79 1.80 -11.65 -21.57
C VAL A 79 1.04 -11.67 -20.25
N TYR A 80 1.49 -10.85 -19.34
CA TYR A 80 0.85 -10.62 -18.05
C TYR A 80 0.26 -9.22 -17.99
N ARG A 81 -0.84 -9.06 -17.28
CA ARG A 81 -1.46 -7.75 -17.04
C ARG A 81 -1.90 -7.64 -15.59
N SER A 82 -1.74 -6.44 -15.03
CA SER A 82 -2.30 -6.11 -13.72
C SER A 82 -3.76 -5.67 -13.84
N GLU A 83 -4.47 -5.68 -12.73
CA GLU A 83 -5.67 -4.86 -12.57
C GLU A 83 -5.30 -3.37 -12.67
N PRO A 84 -6.27 -2.48 -12.92
CA PRO A 84 -6.02 -1.04 -12.91
C PRO A 84 -5.53 -0.56 -11.54
N VAL A 85 -4.39 0.11 -11.51
CA VAL A 85 -3.77 0.69 -10.32
C VAL A 85 -3.58 2.19 -10.50
N VAL A 86 -3.46 2.94 -9.42
CA VAL A 86 -3.07 4.35 -9.47
C VAL A 86 -1.55 4.40 -9.61
N VAL A 87 -1.07 5.18 -10.57
CA VAL A 87 0.36 5.32 -10.83
C VAL A 87 0.80 6.78 -10.71
N GLN A 88 2.06 6.97 -10.33
CA GLN A 88 2.73 8.25 -10.37
C GLN A 88 3.90 8.19 -11.34
N THR A 89 4.00 9.18 -12.23
CA THR A 89 5.13 9.33 -13.15
C THR A 89 6.25 10.15 -12.54
N LYS A 90 7.44 10.07 -13.13
CA LYS A 90 8.58 10.93 -12.75
C LYS A 90 8.27 12.44 -12.85
N ARG A 91 7.29 12.82 -13.68
CA ARG A 91 6.82 14.21 -13.82
C ARG A 91 5.81 14.63 -12.75
N GLY A 92 5.42 13.73 -11.84
CA GLY A 92 4.43 14.00 -10.80
C GLY A 92 2.97 13.81 -11.23
N GLU A 93 2.72 13.36 -12.46
CA GLU A 93 1.37 13.06 -12.94
C GLU A 93 0.82 11.81 -12.25
N VAL A 94 -0.45 11.84 -11.83
CA VAL A 94 -1.13 10.74 -11.15
C VAL A 94 -2.39 10.36 -11.92
N PHE A 95 -2.50 9.09 -12.29
CA PHE A 95 -3.66 8.57 -13.03
C PHE A 95 -3.78 7.04 -12.90
N LEU A 96 -4.90 6.49 -13.42
CA LEU A 96 -5.11 5.04 -13.47
C LEU A 96 -4.40 4.43 -14.67
N ALA A 97 -3.62 3.37 -14.43
CA ALA A 97 -2.94 2.63 -15.47
C ALA A 97 -2.93 1.13 -15.19
N VAL A 98 -2.68 0.36 -16.24
CA VAL A 98 -2.50 -1.10 -16.22
C VAL A 98 -1.05 -1.39 -16.56
N CYS A 99 -0.38 -2.19 -15.76
CA CYS A 99 0.94 -2.72 -16.06
C CYS A 99 0.82 -3.91 -17.02
N LYS A 100 1.63 -3.95 -18.05
CA LYS A 100 1.76 -5.08 -18.97
C LYS A 100 3.21 -5.54 -18.98
N LYS A 101 3.44 -6.79 -18.61
CA LYS A 101 4.74 -7.46 -18.76
C LYS A 101 4.67 -8.44 -19.92
N THR A 102 5.65 -8.40 -20.80
CA THR A 102 5.78 -9.35 -21.89
C THR A 102 7.09 -10.10 -21.72
N GLU A 103 7.03 -11.42 -21.65
CA GLU A 103 8.19 -12.30 -21.57
C GLU A 103 8.31 -13.05 -22.90
N CYS A 104 9.49 -13.07 -23.47
CA CYS A 104 9.79 -13.85 -24.66
C CYS A 104 10.29 -15.25 -24.27
N LYS A 105 9.69 -16.31 -24.82
CA LYS A 105 10.08 -17.70 -24.55
C LYS A 105 11.39 -18.11 -25.23
N ASP A 106 11.76 -17.40 -26.28
CA ASP A 106 12.97 -17.64 -27.05
C ASP A 106 14.10 -16.78 -26.55
N ASN A 107 14.81 -17.04 -25.54
CA ASN A 107 16.06 -16.41 -25.03
C ASN A 107 16.58 -15.12 -25.73
N ARG A 108 15.83 -14.54 -26.62
CA ARG A 108 16.06 -13.31 -27.36
C ARG A 108 15.48 -12.13 -26.58
N ARG A 109 16.06 -11.77 -25.44
CA ARG A 109 16.08 -10.49 -24.70
C ARG A 109 14.98 -9.45 -25.00
N TRP A 110 13.69 -9.82 -24.88
CA TRP A 110 12.60 -8.90 -25.14
C TRP A 110 11.63 -8.80 -23.94
N ASP A 111 12.12 -8.96 -22.74
CA ASP A 111 11.31 -8.72 -21.58
C ASP A 111 11.01 -7.23 -21.48
N SER A 112 9.76 -6.86 -21.59
CA SER A 112 9.34 -5.48 -21.49
C SER A 112 8.26 -5.32 -20.42
N VAL A 113 8.36 -4.22 -19.70
CA VAL A 113 7.33 -3.75 -18.79
C VAL A 113 6.84 -2.40 -19.31
N ASP A 114 5.59 -2.37 -19.71
CA ASP A 114 4.94 -1.20 -20.26
C ASP A 114 3.69 -0.83 -19.46
N TRP A 115 3.39 0.44 -19.40
CA TRP A 115 2.20 0.96 -18.74
C TRP A 115 1.24 1.55 -19.75
N TYR A 116 -0.06 1.30 -19.55
CA TYR A 116 -1.12 1.78 -20.43
C TYR A 116 -2.19 2.48 -19.59
N THR A 117 -2.66 3.64 -20.07
CA THR A 117 -3.74 4.36 -19.37
C THR A 117 -5.00 3.50 -19.33
N SER A 118 -5.68 3.53 -18.18
CA SER A 118 -7.00 2.94 -17.99
C SER A 118 -8.02 4.08 -17.95
N GLY A 119 -8.49 4.53 -19.10
CA GLY A 119 -9.44 5.64 -19.22
C GLY A 119 -10.84 5.19 -19.61
N THR A 120 -11.84 6.01 -19.26
CA THR A 120 -13.20 5.93 -19.76
C THR A 120 -13.21 6.22 -21.24
N GLY A 121 -13.53 5.25 -22.08
CA GLY A 121 -13.58 5.44 -23.54
C GLY A 121 -12.81 4.42 -24.35
N GLY A 122 -12.24 3.40 -23.74
CA GLY A 122 -11.71 2.21 -24.42
C GLY A 122 -10.36 2.35 -25.11
N ARG A 123 -9.83 3.55 -25.29
CA ARG A 123 -8.51 3.75 -25.89
C ARG A 123 -7.42 3.61 -24.82
N LYS A 124 -6.66 2.52 -24.89
CA LYS A 124 -5.48 2.32 -24.04
C LYS A 124 -4.29 3.00 -24.73
N MET A 125 -3.77 4.05 -24.11
CA MET A 125 -2.58 4.74 -24.58
C MET A 125 -1.38 4.31 -23.76
N LYS A 126 -0.25 4.07 -24.44
CA LYS A 126 1.01 3.76 -23.78
C LYS A 126 1.48 4.99 -22.98
N VAL A 127 1.86 4.78 -21.73
CA VAL A 127 2.44 5.83 -20.89
C VAL A 127 3.88 6.04 -21.31
N MET A 128 4.20 7.21 -21.82
CA MET A 128 5.55 7.54 -22.33
C MET A 128 6.50 7.99 -21.20
N SER A 129 5.97 8.56 -20.10
CA SER A 129 6.76 8.96 -18.94
C SER A 129 7.08 7.74 -18.08
N LYS A 130 8.29 7.71 -17.48
CA LYS A 130 8.67 6.65 -16.53
C LYS A 130 7.70 6.67 -15.33
N VAL A 131 7.00 5.56 -15.09
CA VAL A 131 6.22 5.32 -13.87
C VAL A 131 7.20 4.99 -12.75
N VAL A 132 7.11 5.69 -11.64
CA VAL A 132 8.04 5.55 -10.51
C VAL A 132 7.42 4.86 -9.31
N ALA A 133 6.11 4.99 -9.13
CA ALA A 133 5.39 4.37 -8.04
C ALA A 133 3.96 4.02 -8.45
N TRP A 134 3.38 3.08 -7.74
CA TRP A 134 1.99 2.66 -7.90
C TRP A 134 1.36 2.40 -6.54
N MET A 135 0.03 2.39 -6.50
CA MET A 135 -0.75 1.92 -5.35
C MET A 135 -2.03 1.24 -5.85
N PRO A 136 -2.61 0.31 -5.07
CA PRO A 136 -3.89 -0.29 -5.41
C PRO A 136 -4.95 0.80 -5.63
N LYS A 137 -5.91 0.52 -6.55
CA LYS A 137 -7.03 1.43 -6.74
C LYS A 137 -7.85 1.48 -5.44
N PRO A 138 -8.17 2.68 -4.92
CA PRO A 138 -9.06 2.81 -3.77
C PRO A 138 -10.39 2.11 -4.03
N GLU A 139 -10.90 1.40 -3.03
CA GLU A 139 -12.26 0.89 -3.12
C GLU A 139 -13.25 2.05 -3.27
N PRO A 140 -14.31 1.87 -4.08
CA PRO A 140 -15.37 2.88 -4.16
C PRO A 140 -15.96 3.09 -2.76
N TRP A 141 -16.16 4.34 -2.39
CA TRP A 141 -16.85 4.67 -1.16
C TRP A 141 -18.23 4.00 -1.13
N LYS A 142 -18.45 3.15 -0.16
CA LYS A 142 -19.69 2.38 0.02
C LYS A 142 -20.71 3.15 0.84
N GLY A 143 -20.92 4.41 0.67
CA GLY A 143 -21.89 5.24 1.37
C GLY A 143 -22.58 4.61 2.59
N GLU A 144 -22.78 5.33 3.65
CA GLU A 144 -23.60 4.83 4.76
C GLU A 144 -25.01 4.52 4.23
N THR A 145 -25.34 3.25 4.16
CA THR A 145 -26.74 2.82 3.96
C THR A 145 -27.50 3.25 5.21
N LYS A 146 -28.22 4.37 5.11
CA LYS A 146 -29.22 4.76 6.10
C LYS A 146 -30.39 3.78 6.07
#